data_f975b20f45f15e8ec321afbaf4d6ce8c
#
_entry.id   f975b20f45f15e8ec321afbaf4d6ce8c
#
_cell.length_a   1.000
_cell.length_b   1.000
_cell.length_c   1.000
_cell.angle_alpha   90.00
_cell.angle_beta   90.00
_cell.angle_gamma   90.00
#
_symmetry.space_group_name_H-M   'P 1'
#
loop_
_entity.id
_entity.type
_entity.pdbx_description
1 polymer ?
#
loop_
_entity_poly.entity_id
_entity_poly.type
_entity_poly.pdbx_seq_one_letter_code
_entity_poly.pdbx_strand_id
1 'polypeptide(L)'
;WVINGEKKWIGHGSVGHIAVVWARDTEDGQVKGFIVDQDQEGYEAETIVGKASLRGIPQAHIKLNNVRVGEDRRLPGANSFRDCAKVLAGTRVSVAWASLGLATDCYEKALDYAQRRTQFGRPLVKNQIIQQRLADMLQDLTSMFLYCRRLLELEETGQLTEQQAALAKVHCTRAARKISADARDMFGGVGILLENDVARHHADIEALHTYEGTDTMQSLIVGKSITGVGAFAG
;
A
#
# COMPACT_ATOMS: atom_id res chain seq x y z
N TRP A 1 -14.74 12.58 25.47
CA TRP A 1 -13.62 13.13 24.70
C TRP A 1 -14.10 14.15 23.69
N VAL A 2 -13.25 15.13 23.38
CA VAL A 2 -13.51 16.14 22.33
C VAL A 2 -12.36 16.08 21.36
N ILE A 3 -12.65 15.74 20.09
CA ILE A 3 -11.64 15.52 19.07
C ILE A 3 -11.64 16.71 18.09
N ASN A 4 -10.48 17.29 17.88
CA ASN A 4 -10.25 18.36 16.92
C ASN A 4 -9.04 18.05 16.04
N GLY A 5 -9.11 18.41 14.76
CA GLY A 5 -8.01 18.26 13.81
C GLY A 5 -8.44 17.74 12.45
N GLU A 6 -7.47 17.29 11.66
CA GLU A 6 -7.70 16.85 10.30
C GLU A 6 -7.03 15.49 10.03
N LYS A 7 -7.64 14.71 9.16
CA LYS A 7 -7.08 13.46 8.63
C LYS A 7 -7.21 13.45 7.12
N LYS A 8 -6.18 13.03 6.42
CA LYS A 8 -6.19 12.96 4.96
C LYS A 8 -5.87 11.56 4.47
N TRP A 9 -6.32 11.22 3.29
CA TRP A 9 -6.15 9.91 2.66
C TRP A 9 -6.88 8.77 3.38
N ILE A 10 -8.01 9.08 4.02
CA ILE A 10 -8.78 8.09 4.77
C ILE A 10 -9.70 7.33 3.82
N GLY A 11 -9.46 6.03 3.68
CA GLY A 11 -10.32 5.15 2.89
C GLY A 11 -11.74 5.11 3.44
N HIS A 12 -12.73 5.32 2.55
CA HIS A 12 -14.16 5.35 2.88
C HIS A 12 -14.57 6.41 3.92
N GLY A 13 -13.72 7.38 4.21
CA GLY A 13 -14.00 8.42 5.21
C GLY A 13 -15.18 9.33 4.89
N SER A 14 -15.65 9.36 3.62
CA SER A 14 -16.83 10.14 3.17
C SER A 14 -18.03 9.30 2.80
N VAL A 15 -17.94 7.97 2.85
CA VAL A 15 -19.00 7.05 2.40
C VAL A 15 -19.21 5.88 3.35
N GLY A 16 -18.48 5.83 4.45
CA GLY A 16 -18.61 4.81 5.50
C GLY A 16 -19.65 5.22 6.56
N HIS A 17 -19.76 4.42 7.62
CA HIS A 17 -20.59 4.71 8.78
C HIS A 17 -19.74 5.15 9.98
N ILE A 18 -18.55 4.58 10.11
CA ILE A 18 -17.63 4.88 11.19
C ILE A 18 -16.22 5.17 10.65
N ALA A 19 -15.44 5.91 11.43
CA ALA A 19 -14.02 6.11 11.21
C ALA A 19 -13.24 5.76 12.49
N VAL A 20 -12.12 5.05 12.35
CA VAL A 20 -11.15 4.90 13.44
C VAL A 20 -10.20 6.08 13.40
N VAL A 21 -10.20 6.88 14.45
CA VAL A 21 -9.41 8.10 14.55
C VAL A 21 -8.37 7.96 15.65
N TRP A 22 -7.11 8.09 15.29
CA TRP A 22 -6.01 8.22 16.23
C TRP A 22 -5.76 9.70 16.53
N ALA A 23 -5.82 10.07 17.80
CA ALA A 23 -5.62 11.44 18.25
C ALA A 23 -4.69 11.48 19.47
N ARG A 24 -3.95 12.59 19.61
CA ARG A 24 -3.12 12.84 20.77
C ARG A 24 -3.97 13.45 21.88
N ASP A 25 -3.97 12.80 23.02
CA ASP A 25 -4.56 13.34 24.24
C ASP A 25 -3.72 14.52 24.74
N THR A 26 -4.38 15.63 25.04
CA THR A 26 -3.72 16.85 25.52
C THR A 26 -3.32 16.79 26.99
N GLU A 27 -3.90 15.87 27.76
CA GLU A 27 -3.60 15.73 29.19
C GLU A 27 -2.30 14.97 29.44
N ASP A 28 -2.10 13.84 28.74
CA ASP A 28 -0.95 12.96 28.95
C ASP A 28 0.01 12.89 27.76
N GLY A 29 -0.33 13.54 26.62
CA GLY A 29 0.45 13.55 25.40
C GLY A 29 0.46 12.22 24.64
N GLN A 30 -0.26 11.19 25.10
CA GLN A 30 -0.31 9.87 24.45
C GLN A 30 -1.28 9.85 23.29
N VAL A 31 -1.01 8.97 22.33
CA VAL A 31 -1.91 8.74 21.19
C VAL A 31 -2.92 7.67 21.57
N LYS A 32 -4.20 7.98 21.42
CA LYS A 32 -5.33 7.09 21.70
C LYS A 32 -6.18 6.89 20.44
N GLY A 33 -6.85 5.76 20.32
CA GLY A 33 -7.74 5.42 19.22
C GLY A 33 -9.21 5.56 19.59
N PHE A 34 -10.00 6.09 18.68
CA PHE A 34 -11.43 6.33 18.88
C PHE A 34 -12.25 5.83 17.70
N ILE A 35 -13.47 5.33 17.96
CA ILE A 35 -14.48 5.08 16.95
C ILE A 35 -15.37 6.32 16.87
N VAL A 36 -15.43 6.92 15.69
CA VAL A 36 -16.22 8.13 15.41
C VAL A 36 -17.28 7.79 14.37
N ASP A 37 -18.53 8.09 14.64
CA ASP A 37 -19.61 7.94 13.65
C ASP A 37 -19.47 9.05 12.60
N GLN A 38 -19.62 8.71 11.30
CA GLN A 38 -19.37 9.67 10.21
C GLN A 38 -20.53 10.67 10.01
N ASP A 39 -21.71 10.40 10.58
CA ASP A 39 -22.85 11.31 10.60
C ASP A 39 -22.90 12.20 11.84
N GLN A 40 -21.92 12.10 12.73
CA GLN A 40 -21.86 12.85 13.98
C GLN A 40 -21.57 14.35 13.73
N GLU A 41 -22.17 15.21 14.54
CA GLU A 41 -21.91 16.65 14.53
C GLU A 41 -20.41 16.95 14.66
N GLY A 42 -19.91 17.81 13.79
CA GLY A 42 -18.49 18.19 13.73
C GLY A 42 -17.60 17.26 12.89
N TYR A 43 -18.12 16.13 12.37
CA TYR A 43 -17.42 15.31 11.39
C TYR A 43 -17.75 15.78 9.98
N GLU A 44 -16.77 16.31 9.27
CA GLU A 44 -16.89 16.73 7.89
C GLU A 44 -15.89 15.96 7.03
N ALA A 45 -16.33 15.42 5.90
CA ALA A 45 -15.46 14.65 5.01
C ALA A 45 -15.68 15.00 3.54
N GLU A 46 -14.60 15.33 2.86
CA GLU A 46 -14.58 15.62 1.43
C GLU A 46 -13.84 14.51 0.69
N THR A 47 -14.50 13.90 -0.32
CA THR A 47 -13.86 12.90 -1.16
C THR A 47 -12.74 13.50 -2.01
N ILE A 48 -11.55 12.92 -1.94
CA ILE A 48 -10.41 13.34 -2.75
C ILE A 48 -10.60 12.85 -4.18
N VAL A 49 -10.71 13.79 -5.11
CA VAL A 49 -10.86 13.55 -6.55
C VAL A 49 -9.56 13.81 -7.31
N GLY A 50 -9.50 13.44 -8.59
CA GLY A 50 -8.34 13.69 -9.45
C GLY A 50 -7.12 12.78 -9.20
N LYS A 51 -7.30 11.66 -8.49
CA LYS A 51 -6.23 10.69 -8.28
C LYS A 51 -5.87 9.98 -9.58
N ALA A 52 -4.58 9.77 -9.82
CA ALA A 52 -4.08 8.91 -10.90
C ALA A 52 -4.13 7.41 -10.51
N SER A 53 -4.08 7.10 -9.21
CA SER A 53 -3.88 5.78 -8.64
C SER A 53 -5.04 5.39 -7.73
N LEU A 54 -5.39 4.10 -7.67
CA LEU A 54 -6.48 3.55 -6.84
C LEU A 54 -7.78 4.37 -6.96
N ARG A 55 -8.17 4.68 -8.18
CA ARG A 55 -9.31 5.57 -8.47
C ARG A 55 -10.66 5.01 -7.99
N GLY A 56 -10.77 3.68 -7.90
CA GLY A 56 -11.96 3.00 -7.41
C GLY A 56 -12.18 3.08 -5.89
N ILE A 57 -11.17 3.53 -5.12
CA ILE A 57 -11.28 3.65 -3.66
C ILE A 57 -11.58 5.12 -3.31
N PRO A 58 -12.76 5.43 -2.76
CA PRO A 58 -13.06 6.78 -2.27
C PRO A 58 -12.21 7.05 -1.01
N GLN A 59 -11.26 7.94 -1.13
CA GLN A 59 -10.47 8.45 -0.01
C GLN A 59 -10.92 9.85 0.32
N ALA A 60 -10.88 10.23 1.59
CA ALA A 60 -11.37 11.50 2.06
C ALA A 60 -10.31 12.32 2.80
N HIS A 61 -10.51 13.62 2.77
CA HIS A 61 -10.00 14.58 3.73
C HIS A 61 -11.09 14.78 4.78
N ILE A 62 -10.79 14.48 6.04
CA ILE A 62 -11.72 14.57 7.17
C ILE A 62 -11.30 15.77 8.04
N LYS A 63 -12.27 16.57 8.42
CA LYS A 63 -12.14 17.64 9.42
C LYS A 63 -12.99 17.28 10.63
N LEU A 64 -12.42 17.41 11.79
CA LEU A 64 -13.05 17.13 13.08
C LEU A 64 -13.10 18.42 13.89
N ASN A 65 -14.29 18.94 14.11
CA ASN A 65 -14.56 20.20 14.80
C ASN A 65 -15.38 19.92 16.06
N ASN A 66 -14.73 19.84 17.21
CA ASN A 66 -15.36 19.54 18.49
C ASN A 66 -16.20 18.26 18.51
N VAL A 67 -15.77 17.24 17.75
CA VAL A 67 -16.43 15.93 17.71
C VAL A 67 -16.40 15.30 19.09
N ARG A 68 -17.57 15.01 19.67
CA ARG A 68 -17.71 14.48 21.03
C ARG A 68 -17.91 12.97 20.97
N VAL A 69 -17.05 12.23 21.68
CA VAL A 69 -17.15 10.75 21.79
C VAL A 69 -17.10 10.35 23.26
N GLY A 70 -17.90 9.37 23.64
CA GLY A 70 -17.89 8.78 24.97
C GLY A 70 -16.66 7.88 25.23
N GLU A 71 -16.45 7.49 26.48
CA GLU A 71 -15.39 6.55 26.84
C GLU A 71 -15.62 5.15 26.23
N ASP A 72 -16.86 4.79 26.00
CA ASP A 72 -17.28 3.54 25.34
C ASP A 72 -16.84 3.46 23.86
N ARG A 73 -16.49 4.59 23.27
CA ARG A 73 -15.97 4.70 21.90
C ARG A 73 -14.44 4.74 21.83
N ARG A 74 -13.76 4.79 22.96
CA ARG A 74 -12.31 4.68 23.02
C ARG A 74 -11.89 3.21 22.85
N LEU A 75 -10.95 2.96 21.98
CA LEU A 75 -10.38 1.62 21.78
C LEU A 75 -9.52 1.23 23.02
N PRO A 76 -9.89 0.20 23.79
CA PRO A 76 -9.26 -0.08 25.08
C PRO A 76 -7.78 -0.48 24.97
N GLY A 77 -7.36 -1.04 23.85
CA GLY A 77 -5.97 -1.41 23.57
C GLY A 77 -5.11 -0.31 22.94
N ALA A 78 -5.68 0.88 22.70
CA ALA A 78 -5.04 1.98 21.95
C ALA A 78 -4.65 3.13 22.90
N ASN A 79 -3.56 2.96 23.66
CA ASN A 79 -3.14 3.88 24.71
C ASN A 79 -1.83 4.62 24.44
N SER A 80 -1.18 4.32 23.30
CA SER A 80 0.09 4.91 22.95
C SER A 80 0.31 4.89 21.42
N PHE A 81 1.27 5.67 20.92
CA PHE A 81 1.70 5.57 19.52
C PHE A 81 2.24 4.16 19.17
N ARG A 82 2.78 3.44 20.15
CA ARG A 82 3.25 2.05 19.94
C ARG A 82 2.10 1.12 19.52
N ASP A 83 0.89 1.35 20.03
CA ASP A 83 -0.27 0.53 19.67
C ASP A 83 -0.76 0.84 18.26
N CYS A 84 -0.72 2.11 17.84
CA CYS A 84 -0.91 2.49 16.44
C CYS A 84 0.14 1.84 15.52
N ALA A 85 1.41 1.84 15.93
CA ALA A 85 2.51 1.24 15.16
C ALA A 85 2.34 -0.27 14.96
N LYS A 86 1.75 -1.00 15.91
CA LYS A 86 1.42 -2.44 15.75
C LYS A 86 0.41 -2.66 14.61
N VAL A 87 -0.63 -1.82 14.53
CA VAL A 87 -1.60 -1.88 13.43
C VAL A 87 -0.90 -1.65 12.09
N LEU A 88 -0.07 -0.60 12.00
CA LEU A 88 0.70 -0.29 10.78
C LEU A 88 1.69 -1.41 10.39
N ALA A 89 2.21 -2.18 11.34
CA ALA A 89 3.08 -3.31 11.01
C ALA A 89 2.31 -4.42 10.27
N GLY A 90 1.10 -4.74 10.72
CA GLY A 90 0.24 -5.73 10.04
C GLY A 90 -0.21 -5.29 8.66
N THR A 91 -0.55 -4.01 8.48
CA THR A 91 -1.00 -3.49 7.17
C THR A 91 0.10 -3.48 6.11
N ARG A 92 1.37 -3.37 6.49
CA ARG A 92 2.51 -3.47 5.55
C ARG A 92 2.60 -4.83 4.86
N VAL A 93 2.29 -5.92 5.57
CA VAL A 93 2.21 -7.28 4.99
C VAL A 93 1.16 -7.32 3.88
N SER A 94 -0.01 -6.74 4.13
CA SER A 94 -1.08 -6.66 3.13
C SER A 94 -0.65 -5.89 1.88
N VAL A 95 0.17 -4.83 2.03
CA VAL A 95 0.71 -4.08 0.87
C VAL A 95 1.68 -4.92 0.05
N ALA A 96 2.51 -5.76 0.69
CA ALA A 96 3.40 -6.68 -0.04
C ALA A 96 2.59 -7.69 -0.86
N TRP A 97 1.54 -8.30 -0.29
CA TRP A 97 0.63 -9.19 -1.00
C TRP A 97 -0.14 -8.51 -2.14
N ALA A 98 -0.66 -7.30 -1.91
CA ALA A 98 -1.34 -6.53 -2.96
C ALA A 98 -0.40 -6.20 -4.14
N SER A 99 0.87 -5.86 -3.83
CA SER A 99 1.88 -5.62 -4.86
C SER A 99 2.22 -6.88 -5.66
N LEU A 100 2.29 -8.03 -5.00
CA LEU A 100 2.48 -9.33 -5.66
C LEU A 100 1.31 -9.64 -6.61
N GLY A 101 0.07 -9.49 -6.13
CA GLY A 101 -1.12 -9.74 -6.96
C GLY A 101 -1.17 -8.85 -8.20
N LEU A 102 -0.90 -7.54 -8.05
CA LEU A 102 -0.81 -6.60 -9.16
C LEU A 102 0.28 -6.99 -10.16
N ALA A 103 1.48 -7.33 -9.67
CA ALA A 103 2.60 -7.73 -10.52
C ALA A 103 2.34 -9.05 -11.26
N THR A 104 1.65 -10.00 -10.61
CA THR A 104 1.23 -11.27 -11.23
C THR A 104 0.33 -11.03 -12.42
N ASP A 105 -0.72 -10.21 -12.26
CA ASP A 105 -1.64 -9.88 -13.36
C ASP A 105 -0.91 -9.16 -14.52
N CYS A 106 0.01 -8.24 -14.20
CA CYS A 106 0.85 -7.60 -15.23
C CYS A 106 1.69 -8.61 -16.01
N TYR A 107 2.32 -9.56 -15.30
CA TYR A 107 3.13 -10.60 -15.95
C TYR A 107 2.32 -11.52 -16.84
N GLU A 108 1.19 -12.03 -16.34
CA GLU A 108 0.32 -12.95 -17.08
C GLU A 108 -0.23 -12.28 -18.34
N LYS A 109 -0.67 -11.03 -18.24
CA LYS A 109 -1.13 -10.24 -19.39
C LYS A 109 -0.01 -9.96 -20.40
N ALA A 110 1.20 -9.64 -19.94
CA ALA A 110 2.34 -9.41 -20.81
C ALA A 110 2.75 -10.69 -21.56
N LEU A 111 2.75 -11.83 -20.88
CA LEU A 111 3.03 -13.13 -21.46
C LEU A 111 2.00 -13.50 -22.54
N ASP A 112 0.70 -13.42 -22.21
CA ASP A 112 -0.39 -13.70 -23.13
C ASP A 112 -0.36 -12.77 -24.35
N TYR A 113 -0.15 -11.47 -24.15
CA TYR A 113 0.00 -10.53 -25.24
C TYR A 113 1.19 -10.87 -26.16
N ALA A 114 2.36 -11.18 -25.58
CA ALA A 114 3.56 -11.53 -26.34
C ALA A 114 3.39 -12.81 -27.17
N GLN A 115 2.57 -13.76 -26.70
CA GLN A 115 2.24 -14.98 -27.43
C GLN A 115 1.32 -14.72 -28.62
N ARG A 116 0.37 -13.82 -28.49
CA ARG A 116 -0.66 -13.52 -29.52
C ARG A 116 -0.27 -12.43 -30.52
N ARG A 117 0.44 -11.39 -30.05
CA ARG A 117 0.83 -10.24 -30.90
C ARG A 117 1.90 -10.63 -31.91
N THR A 118 1.58 -10.42 -33.18
CA THR A 118 2.52 -10.68 -34.29
C THR A 118 3.08 -9.37 -34.83
N GLN A 119 4.40 -9.28 -34.96
CA GLN A 119 5.13 -8.24 -35.68
C GLN A 119 6.29 -8.87 -36.46
N PHE A 120 6.65 -8.25 -37.58
CA PHE A 120 7.71 -8.76 -38.47
C PHE A 120 7.54 -10.23 -38.82
N GLY A 121 6.28 -10.67 -39.04
CA GLY A 121 5.92 -12.02 -39.49
C GLY A 121 5.98 -13.10 -38.37
N ARG A 122 6.15 -12.76 -37.12
CA ARG A 122 6.23 -13.71 -36.01
C ARG A 122 5.68 -13.19 -34.69
N PRO A 123 5.21 -14.04 -33.77
CA PRO A 123 4.80 -13.62 -32.44
C PRO A 123 5.93 -12.91 -31.67
N LEU A 124 5.60 -11.91 -30.83
CA LEU A 124 6.58 -11.14 -30.07
C LEU A 124 7.44 -12.03 -29.16
N VAL A 125 6.87 -13.08 -28.58
CA VAL A 125 7.56 -14.04 -27.70
C VAL A 125 8.77 -14.71 -28.36
N LYS A 126 8.89 -14.70 -29.68
CA LYS A 126 10.06 -15.22 -30.42
C LYS A 126 11.25 -14.26 -30.44
N ASN A 127 11.13 -13.06 -29.87
CA ASN A 127 12.22 -12.11 -29.76
C ASN A 127 12.99 -12.30 -28.45
N GLN A 128 14.32 -12.33 -28.51
CA GLN A 128 15.19 -12.54 -27.35
C GLN A 128 14.97 -11.49 -26.25
N ILE A 129 14.80 -10.22 -26.61
CA ILE A 129 14.54 -9.13 -25.66
C ILE A 129 13.23 -9.37 -24.89
N ILE A 130 12.20 -9.87 -25.56
CA ILE A 130 10.91 -10.18 -24.92
C ILE A 130 11.07 -11.37 -23.96
N GLN A 131 11.77 -12.41 -24.38
CA GLN A 131 12.04 -13.57 -23.50
C GLN A 131 12.87 -13.18 -22.29
N GLN A 132 13.88 -12.34 -22.45
CA GLN A 132 14.67 -11.83 -21.34
C GLN A 132 13.80 -11.00 -20.36
N ARG A 133 12.99 -10.07 -20.84
CA ARG A 133 12.07 -9.30 -19.96
C ARG A 133 11.12 -10.22 -19.19
N LEU A 134 10.53 -11.20 -19.85
CA LEU A 134 9.65 -12.19 -19.18
C LEU A 134 10.40 -13.01 -18.12
N ALA A 135 11.64 -13.39 -18.38
CA ALA A 135 12.46 -14.12 -17.41
C ALA A 135 12.80 -13.24 -16.20
N ASP A 136 13.16 -11.96 -16.41
CA ASP A 136 13.45 -11.00 -15.35
C ASP A 136 12.20 -10.72 -14.50
N MET A 137 11.04 -10.54 -15.14
CA MET A 137 9.76 -10.38 -14.44
C MET A 137 9.41 -11.59 -13.59
N LEU A 138 9.60 -12.80 -14.11
CA LEU A 138 9.34 -14.05 -13.37
C LEU A 138 10.29 -14.22 -12.17
N GLN A 139 11.57 -13.85 -12.31
CA GLN A 139 12.53 -13.83 -11.21
C GLN A 139 12.06 -12.88 -10.09
N ASP A 140 11.68 -11.65 -10.46
CA ASP A 140 11.17 -10.67 -9.50
C ASP A 140 9.88 -11.18 -8.81
N LEU A 141 8.92 -11.74 -9.57
CA LEU A 141 7.70 -12.36 -9.01
C LEU A 141 7.99 -13.50 -8.05
N THR A 142 8.91 -14.40 -8.42
CA THR A 142 9.30 -15.53 -7.57
C THR A 142 9.86 -15.03 -6.25
N SER A 143 10.72 -14.02 -6.28
CA SER A 143 11.28 -13.43 -5.06
C SER A 143 10.21 -12.75 -4.21
N MET A 144 9.28 -12.00 -4.82
CA MET A 144 8.14 -11.39 -4.12
C MET A 144 7.28 -12.45 -3.42
N PHE A 145 6.96 -13.55 -4.11
CA PHE A 145 6.18 -14.65 -3.55
C PHE A 145 6.87 -15.29 -2.34
N LEU A 146 8.19 -15.55 -2.44
CA LEU A 146 8.96 -16.12 -1.34
C LEU A 146 9.00 -15.18 -0.13
N TYR A 147 9.14 -13.86 -0.33
CA TYR A 147 9.02 -12.88 0.74
C TYR A 147 7.65 -12.93 1.42
N CYS A 148 6.58 -12.85 0.64
CA CYS A 148 5.21 -12.88 1.16
C CYS A 148 4.92 -14.18 1.92
N ARG A 149 5.31 -15.33 1.36
CA ARG A 149 5.19 -16.62 2.02
C ARG A 149 5.94 -16.65 3.35
N ARG A 150 7.18 -16.18 3.37
CA ARG A 150 7.96 -16.13 4.62
C ARG A 150 7.35 -15.23 5.68
N LEU A 151 6.75 -14.10 5.28
CA LEU A 151 6.03 -13.25 6.24
C LEU A 151 4.85 -13.97 6.88
N LEU A 152 4.08 -14.72 6.09
CA LEU A 152 2.94 -15.51 6.59
C LEU A 152 3.41 -16.55 7.63
N GLU A 153 4.47 -17.31 7.32
CA GLU A 153 5.05 -18.28 8.25
C GLU A 153 5.51 -17.64 9.57
N LEU A 154 6.07 -16.44 9.50
CA LEU A 154 6.50 -15.68 10.69
C LEU A 154 5.31 -15.12 11.47
N GLU A 155 4.26 -14.70 10.81
CA GLU A 155 3.03 -14.21 11.43
C GLU A 155 2.31 -15.33 12.18
N GLU A 156 2.16 -16.52 11.56
CA GLU A 156 1.56 -17.71 12.19
C GLU A 156 2.29 -18.17 13.44
N THR A 157 3.60 -17.97 13.49
CA THR A 157 4.43 -18.33 14.66
C THR A 157 4.63 -17.18 15.66
N GLY A 158 4.03 -16.01 15.41
CA GLY A 158 4.20 -14.82 16.25
C GLY A 158 5.61 -14.22 16.24
N GLN A 159 6.42 -14.56 15.23
CA GLN A 159 7.83 -14.13 15.10
C GLN A 159 8.01 -12.98 14.10
N LEU A 160 6.92 -12.50 13.48
CA LEU A 160 6.98 -11.40 12.54
C LEU A 160 7.40 -10.10 13.24
N THR A 161 8.43 -9.46 12.72
CA THR A 161 8.92 -8.17 13.19
C THR A 161 8.54 -7.04 12.24
N GLU A 162 8.48 -5.80 12.75
CA GLU A 162 8.24 -4.60 11.95
C GLU A 162 9.25 -4.45 10.79
N GLN A 163 10.51 -4.78 11.04
CA GLN A 163 11.60 -4.68 10.08
C GLN A 163 11.45 -5.67 8.94
N GLN A 164 10.99 -6.88 9.22
CA GLN A 164 10.73 -7.90 8.20
C GLN A 164 9.56 -7.48 7.30
N ALA A 165 8.48 -6.96 7.88
CA ALA A 165 7.35 -6.42 7.13
C ALA A 165 7.77 -5.21 6.27
N ALA A 166 8.58 -4.29 6.82
CA ALA A 166 9.11 -3.15 6.09
C ALA A 166 10.00 -3.57 4.91
N LEU A 167 10.91 -4.53 5.13
CA LEU A 167 11.80 -5.04 4.09
C LEU A 167 11.02 -5.69 2.94
N ALA A 168 10.02 -6.49 3.25
CA ALA A 168 9.17 -7.12 2.24
C ALA A 168 8.35 -6.07 1.46
N LYS A 169 7.78 -5.07 2.13
CA LYS A 169 7.07 -3.98 1.44
C LYS A 169 8.00 -3.25 0.46
N VAL A 170 9.21 -2.86 0.88
CA VAL A 170 10.21 -2.22 0.01
C VAL A 170 10.49 -3.08 -1.22
N HIS A 171 10.81 -4.36 -1.01
CA HIS A 171 11.13 -5.27 -2.10
C HIS A 171 9.95 -5.44 -3.06
N CYS A 172 8.76 -5.79 -2.53
CA CYS A 172 7.59 -6.10 -3.37
C CYS A 172 7.10 -4.87 -4.15
N THR A 173 7.05 -3.68 -3.54
CA THR A 173 6.60 -2.48 -4.26
C THR A 173 7.60 -2.03 -5.33
N ARG A 174 8.90 -2.14 -5.09
CA ARG A 174 9.94 -1.83 -6.10
C ARG A 174 9.90 -2.81 -7.27
N ALA A 175 9.81 -4.10 -6.99
CA ALA A 175 9.71 -5.13 -8.02
C ALA A 175 8.41 -4.99 -8.84
N ALA A 176 7.27 -4.74 -8.18
CA ALA A 176 5.99 -4.55 -8.87
C ALA A 176 6.00 -3.29 -9.78
N ARG A 177 6.66 -2.20 -9.36
CA ARG A 177 6.84 -1.02 -10.23
C ARG A 177 7.60 -1.37 -11.50
N LYS A 178 8.69 -2.13 -11.39
CA LYS A 178 9.48 -2.58 -12.54
C LYS A 178 8.67 -3.50 -13.44
N ILE A 179 8.00 -4.52 -12.88
CA ILE A 179 7.17 -5.47 -13.62
C ILE A 179 6.04 -4.75 -14.36
N SER A 180 5.33 -3.83 -13.72
CA SER A 180 4.24 -3.09 -14.34
C SER A 180 4.73 -2.15 -15.47
N ALA A 181 5.91 -1.55 -15.32
CA ALA A 181 6.53 -0.73 -16.36
C ALA A 181 6.93 -1.58 -17.58
N ASP A 182 7.59 -2.73 -17.34
CA ASP A 182 8.00 -3.67 -18.41
C ASP A 182 6.79 -4.24 -19.15
N ALA A 183 5.72 -4.64 -18.40
CA ALA A 183 4.48 -5.11 -18.99
C ALA A 183 3.84 -4.04 -19.89
N ARG A 184 3.67 -2.81 -19.39
CA ARG A 184 3.12 -1.69 -20.15
C ARG A 184 3.93 -1.43 -21.43
N ASP A 185 5.25 -1.46 -21.33
CA ASP A 185 6.14 -1.29 -22.50
C ASP A 185 5.99 -2.39 -23.53
N MET A 186 5.84 -3.65 -23.12
CA MET A 186 5.64 -4.78 -24.01
C MET A 186 4.35 -4.69 -24.83
N PHE A 187 3.32 -4.05 -24.28
CA PHE A 187 2.07 -3.76 -25.01
C PHE A 187 2.24 -2.66 -26.06
N GLY A 188 3.31 -1.86 -26.02
CA GLY A 188 3.51 -0.74 -26.94
C GLY A 188 2.41 0.32 -26.83
N GLY A 189 1.87 0.79 -27.95
CA GLY A 189 0.84 1.84 -27.98
C GLY A 189 -0.45 1.48 -27.25
N VAL A 190 -0.90 0.24 -27.29
CA VAL A 190 -2.10 -0.21 -26.54
C VAL A 190 -1.86 -0.36 -25.05
N GLY A 191 -0.61 -0.34 -24.61
CA GLY A 191 -0.23 -0.39 -23.18
C GLY A 191 -0.58 0.90 -22.39
N ILE A 192 -1.04 1.96 -23.05
CA ILE A 192 -1.55 3.17 -22.37
C ILE A 192 -3.09 3.19 -22.28
N LEU A 193 -3.76 2.18 -22.85
CA LEU A 193 -5.23 2.07 -22.80
C LEU A 193 -5.67 1.34 -21.54
N LEU A 194 -6.65 1.90 -20.83
CA LEU A 194 -7.15 1.34 -19.57
C LEU A 194 -7.80 -0.04 -19.75
N GLU A 195 -8.31 -0.36 -20.94
CA GLU A 195 -8.91 -1.66 -21.28
C GLU A 195 -7.94 -2.84 -21.17
N ASN A 196 -6.63 -2.57 -21.24
CA ASN A 196 -5.58 -3.59 -21.12
C ASN A 196 -5.07 -3.77 -19.68
N ASP A 197 -5.65 -3.10 -18.70
CA ASP A 197 -5.30 -3.10 -17.27
C ASP A 197 -3.84 -2.74 -16.92
N VAL A 198 -2.85 -3.05 -17.75
CA VAL A 198 -1.43 -2.77 -17.46
C VAL A 198 -1.17 -1.28 -17.20
N ALA A 199 -1.89 -0.38 -17.90
CA ALA A 199 -1.82 1.07 -17.64
C ALA A 199 -2.38 1.44 -16.27
N ARG A 200 -3.51 0.82 -15.88
CA ARG A 200 -4.12 1.01 -14.56
C ARG A 200 -3.20 0.47 -13.46
N HIS A 201 -2.68 -0.73 -13.61
CA HIS A 201 -1.75 -1.32 -12.65
C HIS A 201 -0.47 -0.50 -12.49
N HIS A 202 0.06 0.01 -13.60
CA HIS A 202 1.23 0.90 -13.57
C HIS A 202 0.96 2.21 -12.80
N ALA A 203 -0.27 2.74 -12.88
CA ALA A 203 -0.68 3.87 -12.06
C ALA A 203 -0.94 3.47 -10.59
N ASP A 204 -1.60 2.33 -10.35
CA ASP A 204 -2.02 1.90 -9.03
C ASP A 204 -0.85 1.52 -8.13
N ILE A 205 0.23 0.96 -8.68
CA ILE A 205 1.42 0.59 -7.89
C ILE A 205 2.08 1.80 -7.21
N GLU A 206 1.94 3.01 -7.76
CA GLU A 206 2.48 4.21 -7.14
C GLU A 206 1.83 4.53 -5.80
N ALA A 207 0.54 4.22 -5.62
CA ALA A 207 -0.10 4.32 -4.32
C ALA A 207 0.44 3.27 -3.33
N LEU A 208 0.58 2.01 -3.75
CA LEU A 208 1.11 0.94 -2.91
C LEU A 208 2.55 1.24 -2.45
N HIS A 209 3.35 1.84 -3.33
CA HIS A 209 4.71 2.28 -3.04
C HIS A 209 4.76 3.44 -2.04
N THR A 210 3.68 4.25 -1.98
CA THR A 210 3.63 5.50 -1.21
C THR A 210 2.96 5.35 0.15
N TYR A 211 1.78 4.72 0.22
CA TYR A 211 0.97 4.64 1.44
C TYR A 211 1.49 3.60 2.43
N GLU A 212 0.93 3.55 3.66
CA GLU A 212 1.39 2.68 4.76
C GLU A 212 2.88 2.88 5.11
N GLY A 213 3.35 4.11 4.94
CA GLY A 213 4.76 4.49 5.02
C GLY A 213 5.46 4.39 3.66
N THR A 214 6.01 5.51 3.20
CA THR A 214 6.71 5.58 1.90
C THR A 214 7.89 4.61 1.83
N ASP A 215 8.38 4.33 0.63
CA ASP A 215 9.59 3.53 0.40
C ASP A 215 10.77 3.98 1.27
N THR A 216 11.00 5.30 1.34
CA THR A 216 12.03 5.88 2.20
C THR A 216 11.78 5.57 3.68
N MET A 217 10.54 5.72 4.16
CA MET A 217 10.20 5.41 5.55
C MET A 217 10.47 3.95 5.90
N GLN A 218 10.09 3.02 5.02
CA GLN A 218 10.37 1.60 5.22
C GLN A 218 11.89 1.33 5.23
N SER A 219 12.63 1.95 4.32
CA SER A 219 14.09 1.83 4.26
C SER A 219 14.76 2.35 5.54
N LEU A 220 14.24 3.44 6.14
CA LEU A 220 14.75 3.97 7.41
C LEU A 220 14.44 3.05 8.60
N ILE A 221 13.29 2.37 8.62
CA ILE A 221 12.97 1.34 9.64
C ILE A 221 13.98 0.19 9.56
N VAL A 222 14.26 -0.31 8.37
CA VAL A 222 15.27 -1.36 8.14
C VAL A 222 16.65 -0.84 8.51
N GLY A 223 17.03 0.37 8.07
CA GLY A 223 18.30 1.01 8.37
C GLY A 223 18.58 1.13 9.87
N LYS A 224 17.58 1.57 10.65
CA LYS A 224 17.65 1.60 12.12
C LYS A 224 17.90 0.21 12.71
N SER A 225 17.25 -0.81 12.19
CA SER A 225 17.40 -2.18 12.69
C SER A 225 18.80 -2.74 12.50
N ILE A 226 19.44 -2.46 11.35
CA ILE A 226 20.79 -2.98 11.03
C ILE A 226 21.92 -2.15 11.60
N THR A 227 21.71 -0.84 11.84
CA THR A 227 22.74 0.07 12.33
C THR A 227 22.63 0.37 13.82
N GLY A 228 21.48 0.13 14.44
CA GLY A 228 21.16 0.56 15.81
C GLY A 228 20.89 2.06 15.94
N VAL A 229 21.01 2.85 14.87
CA VAL A 229 20.89 4.32 14.90
C VAL A 229 19.66 4.75 14.09
N GLY A 230 18.75 5.50 14.73
CA GLY A 230 17.60 6.10 14.05
C GLY A 230 18.03 7.29 13.20
N ALA A 231 17.53 7.38 11.97
CA ALA A 231 17.79 8.51 11.08
C ALA A 231 16.90 9.74 11.37
N PHE A 232 15.93 9.58 12.27
CA PHE A 232 15.19 10.72 12.78
C PHE A 232 15.97 11.31 13.94
N ALA A 233 16.46 12.54 13.77
CA ALA A 233 17.04 13.31 14.86
C ALA A 233 15.96 13.44 15.96
N GLY A 234 16.28 12.99 17.14
CA GLY A 234 15.48 13.19 18.34
C GLY A 234 15.55 14.62 18.81
#